data_4776f19ae75abf89e439b0a099de5422
#
_entry.id   4776f19ae75abf89e439b0a099de5422
#
_cell.length_a   1.000
_cell.length_b   1.000
_cell.length_c   1.000
_cell.angle_alpha   90.00
_cell.angle_beta   90.00
_cell.angle_gamma   90.00
#
_symmetry.space_group_name_H-M   'P 1'
#
loop_
_entity.id
_entity.type
_entity.pdbx_description
1 polymer ?
#
loop_
_entity_poly.entity_id
_entity_poly.type
_entity_poly.pdbx_seq_one_letter_code
_entity_poly.pdbx_strand_id
1 'polypeptide(L)'
;MNNCWKVDKPFVFVIFGATGDLTRRKLIPAIYALAADNLLPDNFRILAVGRRNYTSEQFRNMMEEAVMQYSQRNFRNEIWHGIKNFITYINFDFSDPQGYVNLKNHLDSLSAEGIHNHLFFLAVAPSLFAPIVIELDKNNMLSEGDGWKRIMIEKPFGENLEKAAALNEILTCALPEERIYRIDHYL
;
A
#
# COMPACT_ATOMS: atom_id res chain seq x y z
N MET A 1 3.99 26.83 -12.27
CA MET A 1 4.17 26.79 -10.80
C MET A 1 4.63 25.40 -10.48
N ASN A 2 5.86 25.22 -9.94
CA ASN A 2 6.32 23.92 -9.46
C ASN A 2 5.41 23.53 -8.31
N ASN A 3 4.63 22.46 -8.50
CA ASN A 3 3.72 21.97 -7.48
C ASN A 3 4.58 21.26 -6.43
N CYS A 4 4.94 21.95 -5.36
CA CYS A 4 5.84 21.50 -4.28
C CYS A 4 5.36 20.18 -3.60
N TRP A 5 4.16 19.74 -3.91
CA TRP A 5 3.49 18.57 -3.33
C TRP A 5 3.43 17.36 -4.28
N LYS A 6 3.85 17.51 -5.54
CA LYS A 6 3.87 16.36 -6.48
C LYS A 6 5.01 15.41 -6.12
N VAL A 7 4.69 14.14 -6.04
CA VAL A 7 5.71 13.08 -5.90
C VAL A 7 6.37 12.87 -7.26
N ASP A 8 7.67 13.18 -7.38
CA ASP A 8 8.38 13.17 -8.67
C ASP A 8 8.83 11.78 -9.12
N LYS A 9 9.06 10.87 -8.17
CA LYS A 9 9.58 9.53 -8.48
C LYS A 9 8.46 8.49 -8.50
N PRO A 10 8.44 7.60 -9.51
CA PRO A 10 7.48 6.50 -9.56
C PRO A 10 7.66 5.58 -8.35
N PHE A 11 6.56 5.04 -7.87
CA PHE A 11 6.56 4.08 -6.78
C PHE A 11 5.38 3.11 -6.85
N VAL A 12 5.54 1.97 -6.20
CA VAL A 12 4.48 0.99 -5.98
C VAL A 12 3.88 1.21 -4.58
N PHE A 13 2.58 1.41 -4.53
CA PHE A 13 1.83 1.42 -3.29
C PHE A 13 1.26 0.04 -3.02
N VAL A 14 1.86 -0.70 -2.09
CA VAL A 14 1.43 -2.05 -1.69
C VAL A 14 0.48 -1.93 -0.50
N ILE A 15 -0.77 -2.33 -0.66
CA ILE A 15 -1.80 -2.22 0.37
C ILE A 15 -2.15 -3.62 0.88
N PHE A 16 -1.72 -3.97 2.09
CA PHE A 16 -2.19 -5.15 2.81
C PHE A 16 -3.55 -4.88 3.45
N GLY A 17 -4.49 -5.81 3.31
CA GLY A 17 -5.86 -5.60 3.76
C GLY A 17 -6.71 -4.81 2.77
N ALA A 18 -6.39 -4.93 1.48
CA ALA A 18 -7.00 -4.14 0.40
C ALA A 18 -8.52 -4.25 0.30
N THR A 19 -9.13 -5.34 0.77
CA THR A 19 -10.60 -5.52 0.78
C THR A 19 -11.27 -5.01 2.06
N GLY A 20 -10.51 -4.35 2.94
CA GLY A 20 -10.98 -3.77 4.19
C GLY A 20 -11.70 -2.44 4.01
N ASP A 21 -12.41 -2.04 5.06
CA ASP A 21 -13.22 -0.80 5.08
C ASP A 21 -12.36 0.45 4.91
N LEU A 22 -11.17 0.48 5.51
CA LEU A 22 -10.23 1.60 5.39
C LEU A 22 -9.79 1.83 3.93
N THR A 23 -9.39 0.77 3.23
CA THR A 23 -8.99 0.86 1.83
C THR A 23 -10.14 1.36 0.97
N ARG A 24 -11.34 0.79 1.18
CA ARG A 24 -12.52 1.12 0.41
C ARG A 24 -12.98 2.56 0.66
N ARG A 25 -13.05 3.00 1.93
CA ARG A 25 -13.68 4.28 2.30
C ARG A 25 -12.72 5.46 2.35
N LYS A 26 -11.41 5.19 2.47
CA LYS A 26 -10.42 6.25 2.69
C LYS A 26 -9.27 6.18 1.67
N LEU A 27 -8.53 5.06 1.58
CA LEU A 27 -7.28 5.03 0.80
C LEU A 27 -7.52 5.20 -0.70
N ILE A 28 -8.35 4.37 -1.32
CA ILE A 28 -8.59 4.46 -2.76
C ILE A 28 -9.29 5.77 -3.15
N PRO A 29 -10.30 6.27 -2.41
CA PRO A 29 -10.84 7.61 -2.65
C PRO A 29 -9.81 8.75 -2.51
N ALA A 30 -8.88 8.65 -1.56
CA ALA A 30 -7.80 9.62 -1.40
C ALA A 30 -6.80 9.57 -2.57
N ILE A 31 -6.43 8.37 -3.02
CA ILE A 31 -5.58 8.20 -4.20
C ILE A 31 -6.25 8.77 -5.44
N TYR A 32 -7.54 8.54 -5.61
CA TYR A 32 -8.31 9.15 -6.69
C TYR A 32 -8.28 10.69 -6.62
N ALA A 33 -8.42 11.27 -5.42
CA ALA A 33 -8.34 12.71 -5.24
C ALA A 33 -6.95 13.26 -5.61
N LEU A 34 -5.88 12.56 -5.22
CA LEU A 34 -4.51 12.91 -5.61
C LEU A 34 -4.30 12.84 -7.13
N ALA A 35 -4.89 11.82 -7.79
CA ALA A 35 -4.86 11.73 -9.25
C ALA A 35 -5.63 12.89 -9.91
N ALA A 36 -6.80 13.24 -9.37
CA ALA A 36 -7.60 14.37 -9.85
C ALA A 36 -6.87 15.72 -9.74
N ASP A 37 -6.02 15.86 -8.74
CA ASP A 37 -5.21 17.06 -8.50
C ASP A 37 -3.81 16.98 -9.18
N ASN A 38 -3.53 15.95 -10.00
CA ASN A 38 -2.24 15.69 -10.68
C ASN A 38 -1.04 15.62 -9.72
N LEU A 39 -1.24 15.07 -8.53
CA LEU A 39 -0.21 14.93 -7.49
C LEU A 39 0.48 13.56 -7.50
N LEU A 40 -0.03 12.59 -8.24
CA LEU A 40 0.62 11.28 -8.41
C LEU A 40 1.66 11.33 -9.53
N PRO A 41 2.74 10.54 -9.44
CA PRO A 41 3.70 10.39 -10.53
C PRO A 41 3.09 9.58 -11.68
N ASP A 42 3.62 9.78 -12.92
CA ASP A 42 3.06 9.17 -14.12
C ASP A 42 3.10 7.63 -14.09
N ASN A 43 4.13 7.05 -13.47
CA ASN A 43 4.30 5.60 -13.34
C ASN A 43 3.96 5.08 -11.92
N PHE A 44 2.89 5.58 -11.33
CA PHE A 44 2.36 5.06 -10.07
C PHE A 44 1.71 3.68 -10.28
N ARG A 45 1.91 2.76 -9.33
CA ARG A 45 1.28 1.43 -9.33
C ARG A 45 0.68 1.12 -7.96
N ILE A 46 -0.41 0.36 -7.95
CA ILE A 46 -1.03 -0.17 -6.73
C ILE A 46 -1.01 -1.69 -6.81
N LEU A 47 -0.39 -2.33 -5.83
CA LEU A 47 -0.55 -3.75 -5.56
C LEU A 47 -1.46 -3.91 -4.34
N ALA A 48 -2.70 -4.27 -4.59
CA ALA A 48 -3.71 -4.47 -3.58
C ALA A 48 -3.69 -5.93 -3.10
N VAL A 49 -3.29 -6.17 -1.86
CA VAL A 49 -3.14 -7.52 -1.29
C VAL A 49 -4.28 -7.83 -0.33
N GLY A 50 -4.96 -8.95 -0.54
CA GLY A 50 -6.08 -9.37 0.31
C GLY A 50 -6.33 -10.86 0.29
N ARG A 51 -7.12 -11.35 1.27
CA ARG A 51 -7.41 -12.80 1.42
C ARG A 51 -8.60 -13.28 0.60
N ARG A 52 -9.45 -12.37 0.12
CA ARG A 52 -10.64 -12.74 -0.66
C ARG A 52 -10.26 -13.08 -2.09
N ASN A 53 -10.88 -14.12 -2.64
CA ASN A 53 -10.61 -14.57 -4.00
C ASN A 53 -11.32 -13.67 -5.02
N TYR A 54 -10.68 -12.57 -5.38
CA TYR A 54 -11.10 -11.65 -6.45
C TYR A 54 -10.07 -11.63 -7.57
N THR A 55 -10.55 -11.41 -8.79
CA THR A 55 -9.69 -10.97 -9.89
C THR A 55 -9.37 -9.48 -9.74
N SER A 56 -8.30 -9.02 -10.42
CA SER A 56 -8.00 -7.58 -10.45
C SER A 56 -9.15 -6.75 -11.02
N GLU A 57 -9.91 -7.30 -11.97
CA GLU A 57 -11.07 -6.62 -12.55
C GLU A 57 -12.21 -6.47 -11.53
N GLN A 58 -12.55 -7.54 -10.81
CA GLN A 58 -13.56 -7.49 -9.76
C GLN A 58 -13.17 -6.49 -8.66
N PHE A 59 -11.90 -6.49 -8.25
CA PHE A 59 -11.41 -5.53 -7.28
C PHE A 59 -11.51 -4.09 -7.78
N ARG A 60 -11.10 -3.83 -9.03
CA ARG A 60 -11.21 -2.50 -9.64
C ARG A 60 -12.64 -1.98 -9.69
N ASN A 61 -13.59 -2.84 -10.06
CA ASN A 61 -15.01 -2.46 -10.11
C ASN A 61 -15.55 -2.10 -8.72
N MET A 62 -15.19 -2.86 -7.67
CA MET A 62 -15.54 -2.53 -6.29
C MET A 62 -14.93 -1.19 -5.83
N MET A 63 -13.71 -0.89 -6.29
CA MET A 63 -13.03 0.37 -5.94
C MET A 63 -13.60 1.56 -6.72
N GLU A 64 -14.08 1.36 -7.93
CA GLU A 64 -14.81 2.37 -8.70
C GLU A 64 -16.08 2.82 -7.96
N GLU A 65 -16.90 1.87 -7.51
CA GLU A 65 -18.07 2.15 -6.67
C GLU A 65 -17.69 2.90 -5.37
N ALA A 66 -16.58 2.50 -4.76
CA ALA A 66 -16.08 3.15 -3.55
C ALA A 66 -15.64 4.60 -3.81
N VAL A 67 -14.97 4.87 -4.93
CA VAL A 67 -14.62 6.24 -5.32
C VAL A 67 -15.86 7.08 -5.57
N MET A 68 -16.86 6.55 -6.29
CA MET A 68 -18.13 7.25 -6.53
C MET A 68 -18.85 7.60 -5.22
N GLN A 69 -18.78 6.71 -4.22
CA GLN A 69 -19.49 6.87 -2.96
C GLN A 69 -18.75 7.75 -1.94
N TYR A 70 -17.41 7.66 -1.87
CA TYR A 70 -16.64 8.21 -0.75
C TYR A 70 -15.62 9.29 -1.13
N SER A 71 -15.39 9.54 -2.42
CA SER A 71 -14.44 10.57 -2.82
C SER A 71 -14.96 11.97 -2.47
N GLN A 72 -14.07 12.82 -1.98
CA GLN A 72 -14.33 14.25 -1.79
C GLN A 72 -14.30 15.04 -3.11
N ARG A 73 -13.81 14.43 -4.20
CA ARG A 73 -13.81 14.98 -5.55
C ARG A 73 -14.94 14.37 -6.36
N ASN A 74 -15.55 15.18 -7.23
CA ASN A 74 -16.54 14.67 -8.17
C ASN A 74 -15.92 13.56 -9.03
N PHE A 75 -16.65 12.46 -9.17
CA PHE A 75 -16.20 11.35 -9.98
C PHE A 75 -16.16 11.76 -11.47
N ARG A 76 -15.02 11.46 -12.11
CA ARG A 76 -14.78 11.66 -13.54
C ARG A 76 -14.18 10.39 -14.14
N ASN A 77 -14.85 9.83 -15.13
CA ASN A 77 -14.43 8.58 -15.78
C ASN A 77 -12.99 8.62 -16.29
N GLU A 78 -12.57 9.74 -16.88
CA GLU A 78 -11.24 9.91 -17.47
C GLU A 78 -10.14 9.74 -16.42
N ILE A 79 -10.35 10.30 -15.22
CA ILE A 79 -9.39 10.17 -14.11
C ILE A 79 -9.35 8.74 -13.60
N TRP A 80 -10.53 8.12 -13.39
CA TRP A 80 -10.59 6.74 -12.93
C TRP A 80 -9.94 5.79 -13.94
N HIS A 81 -10.21 5.93 -15.24
CA HIS A 81 -9.55 5.15 -16.28
C HIS A 81 -8.03 5.36 -16.31
N GLY A 82 -7.55 6.54 -15.96
CA GLY A 82 -6.12 6.82 -15.86
C GLY A 82 -5.40 6.04 -14.76
N ILE A 83 -6.09 5.71 -13.66
CA ILE A 83 -5.48 4.99 -12.53
C ILE A 83 -5.91 3.54 -12.40
N LYS A 84 -7.10 3.18 -12.86
CA LYS A 84 -7.69 1.84 -12.75
C LYS A 84 -6.78 0.74 -13.30
N ASN A 85 -6.10 0.98 -14.43
CA ASN A 85 -5.22 0.01 -15.07
C ASN A 85 -3.90 -0.19 -14.31
N PHE A 86 -3.56 0.70 -13.39
CA PHE A 86 -2.38 0.62 -12.52
C PHE A 86 -2.65 -0.14 -11.22
N ILE A 87 -3.88 -0.63 -11.03
CA ILE A 87 -4.28 -1.41 -9.86
C ILE A 87 -4.23 -2.90 -10.21
N THR A 88 -3.41 -3.65 -9.50
CA THR A 88 -3.36 -5.12 -9.56
C THR A 88 -3.76 -5.66 -8.20
N TYR A 89 -4.63 -6.67 -8.19
CA TYR A 89 -5.02 -7.36 -6.97
C TYR A 89 -4.31 -8.70 -6.87
N ILE A 90 -3.74 -8.99 -5.70
CA ILE A 90 -3.05 -10.24 -5.40
C ILE A 90 -3.77 -10.90 -4.22
N ASN A 91 -4.17 -12.14 -4.42
CA ASN A 91 -4.90 -12.92 -3.43
C ASN A 91 -3.96 -13.91 -2.75
N PHE A 92 -3.80 -13.77 -1.42
CA PHE A 92 -3.22 -14.81 -0.57
C PHE A 92 -3.54 -14.59 0.91
N ASP A 93 -3.47 -15.64 1.73
CA ASP A 93 -3.51 -15.53 3.19
C ASP A 93 -2.17 -15.02 3.71
N PHE A 94 -2.19 -14.04 4.62
CA PHE A 94 -0.96 -13.42 5.13
C PHE A 94 -0.08 -14.36 5.96
N SER A 95 -0.56 -15.56 6.25
CA SER A 95 0.23 -16.66 6.85
C SER A 95 0.87 -17.59 5.80
N ASP A 96 0.56 -17.41 4.50
CA ASP A 96 1.11 -18.21 3.41
C ASP A 96 2.43 -17.63 2.88
N PRO A 97 3.59 -18.27 3.13
CA PRO A 97 4.88 -17.78 2.63
C PRO A 97 4.95 -17.72 1.10
N GLN A 98 4.23 -18.60 0.38
CA GLN A 98 4.23 -18.60 -1.08
C GLN A 98 3.56 -17.33 -1.64
N GLY A 99 2.60 -16.77 -0.92
CA GLY A 99 1.99 -15.48 -1.26
C GLY A 99 2.99 -14.34 -1.32
N TYR A 100 3.96 -14.33 -0.39
CA TYR A 100 5.04 -13.31 -0.39
C TYR A 100 6.04 -13.52 -1.52
N VAL A 101 6.35 -14.74 -1.88
CA VAL A 101 7.16 -15.03 -3.08
C VAL A 101 6.48 -14.50 -4.34
N ASN A 102 5.18 -14.72 -4.48
CA ASN A 102 4.39 -14.19 -5.60
C ASN A 102 4.35 -12.65 -5.60
N LEU A 103 4.16 -12.03 -4.43
CA LEU A 103 4.21 -10.57 -4.28
C LEU A 103 5.59 -10.02 -4.70
N LYS A 104 6.68 -10.68 -4.26
CA LYS A 104 8.03 -10.30 -4.65
C LYS A 104 8.23 -10.36 -6.17
N ASN A 105 7.78 -11.44 -6.82
CA ASN A 105 7.87 -11.57 -8.27
C ASN A 105 7.16 -10.41 -9.01
N HIS A 106 6.00 -9.95 -8.51
CA HIS A 106 5.32 -8.78 -9.05
C HIS A 106 6.15 -7.49 -8.86
N LEU A 107 6.74 -7.30 -7.68
CA LEU A 107 7.59 -6.13 -7.41
C LEU A 107 8.87 -6.16 -8.26
N ASP A 108 9.49 -7.32 -8.45
CA ASP A 108 10.66 -7.49 -9.30
C ASP A 108 10.34 -7.18 -10.78
N SER A 109 9.16 -7.59 -11.25
CA SER A 109 8.68 -7.23 -12.60
C SER A 109 8.51 -5.72 -12.77
N LEU A 110 7.92 -5.03 -11.79
CA LEU A 110 7.78 -3.57 -11.81
C LEU A 110 9.14 -2.86 -11.69
N SER A 111 10.08 -3.44 -10.95
CA SER A 111 11.45 -2.93 -10.87
C SER A 111 12.18 -3.03 -12.22
N ALA A 112 11.93 -4.08 -13.00
CA ALA A 112 12.43 -4.20 -14.37
C ALA A 112 11.83 -3.13 -15.32
N GLU A 113 10.66 -2.57 -14.98
CA GLU A 113 10.05 -1.42 -15.66
C GLU A 113 10.56 -0.06 -15.14
N GLY A 114 11.53 -0.05 -14.19
CA GLY A 114 12.12 1.16 -13.60
C GLY A 114 11.37 1.69 -12.37
N ILE A 115 10.47 0.92 -11.76
CA ILE A 115 9.72 1.34 -10.56
C ILE A 115 10.31 0.63 -9.33
N HIS A 116 11.33 1.22 -8.74
CA HIS A 116 12.10 0.62 -7.65
C HIS A 116 11.64 1.04 -6.25
N ASN A 117 10.84 2.10 -6.13
CA ASN A 117 10.38 2.61 -4.84
C ASN A 117 9.12 1.88 -4.37
N HIS A 118 9.09 1.43 -3.12
CA HIS A 118 7.93 0.71 -2.58
C HIS A 118 7.45 1.33 -1.26
N LEU A 119 6.15 1.59 -1.17
CA LEU A 119 5.47 1.98 0.05
C LEU A 119 4.50 0.88 0.47
N PHE A 120 4.79 0.20 1.57
CA PHE A 120 3.95 -0.85 2.14
C PHE A 120 3.00 -0.25 3.18
N PHE A 121 1.72 -0.29 2.91
CA PHE A 121 0.68 0.17 3.82
C PHE A 121 -0.03 -1.02 4.45
N LEU A 122 0.00 -1.12 5.78
CA LEU A 122 -0.62 -2.22 6.50
C LEU A 122 -2.03 -1.82 7.00
N ALA A 123 -3.03 -1.93 6.11
CA ALA A 123 -4.46 -1.69 6.42
C ALA A 123 -5.11 -2.95 7.02
N VAL A 124 -4.46 -3.57 8.01
CA VAL A 124 -4.87 -4.83 8.63
C VAL A 124 -4.95 -4.69 10.15
N ALA A 125 -5.47 -5.70 10.83
CA ALA A 125 -5.48 -5.73 12.30
C ALA A 125 -4.03 -5.68 12.86
N PRO A 126 -3.79 -5.01 13.99
CA PRO A 126 -2.46 -4.84 14.58
C PRO A 126 -1.70 -6.16 14.82
N SER A 127 -2.41 -7.24 15.11
CA SER A 127 -1.83 -8.59 15.27
C SER A 127 -1.14 -9.13 14.02
N LEU A 128 -1.41 -8.55 12.84
CA LEU A 128 -0.82 -8.95 11.58
C LEU A 128 0.38 -8.09 11.17
N PHE A 129 0.66 -6.98 11.85
CA PHE A 129 1.78 -6.10 11.48
C PHE A 129 3.12 -6.84 11.55
N ALA A 130 3.44 -7.42 12.70
CA ALA A 130 4.70 -8.13 12.89
C ALA A 130 4.87 -9.33 11.94
N PRO A 131 3.89 -10.25 11.78
CA PRO A 131 3.99 -11.33 10.80
C PRO A 131 4.25 -10.85 9.37
N ILE A 132 3.54 -9.82 8.92
CA ILE A 132 3.73 -9.28 7.56
C ILE A 132 5.14 -8.68 7.40
N VAL A 133 5.60 -7.88 8.36
CA VAL A 133 6.94 -7.26 8.30
C VAL A 133 8.03 -8.31 8.26
N ILE A 134 7.93 -9.35 9.09
CA ILE A 134 8.89 -10.46 9.11
C ILE A 134 8.95 -11.17 7.75
N GLU A 135 7.80 -11.44 7.14
CA GLU A 135 7.77 -12.10 5.83
C GLU A 135 8.26 -11.19 4.70
N LEU A 136 7.98 -9.87 4.74
CA LEU A 136 8.55 -8.91 3.80
C LEU A 136 10.07 -8.87 3.89
N ASP A 137 10.63 -8.87 5.10
CA ASP A 137 12.07 -8.85 5.35
C ASP A 137 12.75 -10.14 4.89
N LYS A 138 12.23 -11.31 5.27
CA LYS A 138 12.72 -12.63 4.85
C LYS A 138 12.81 -12.76 3.32
N ASN A 139 11.90 -12.12 2.59
CA ASN A 139 11.88 -12.13 1.13
C ASN A 139 12.68 -10.96 0.52
N ASN A 140 13.48 -10.23 1.32
CA ASN A 140 14.30 -9.10 0.88
C ASN A 140 13.49 -7.96 0.20
N MET A 141 12.19 -7.80 0.52
CA MET A 141 11.36 -6.73 -0.04
C MET A 141 11.56 -5.39 0.67
N LEU A 142 12.21 -5.38 1.84
CA LEU A 142 12.53 -4.18 2.62
C LEU A 142 13.97 -3.71 2.45
N SER A 143 14.83 -4.51 1.82
CA SER A 143 16.23 -4.18 1.58
C SER A 143 16.37 -3.01 0.62
N GLU A 144 17.31 -2.12 0.89
CA GLU A 144 17.71 -1.07 -0.05
C GLU A 144 18.46 -1.67 -1.24
N GLY A 145 18.03 -1.28 -2.40
CA GLY A 145 18.69 -1.48 -3.67
C GLY A 145 18.60 -0.15 -4.42
N ASP A 146 18.08 -0.19 -5.64
CA ASP A 146 17.97 0.99 -6.51
C ASP A 146 16.86 1.99 -6.09
N GLY A 147 16.05 1.69 -5.04
CA GLY A 147 14.96 2.53 -4.61
C GLY A 147 14.64 2.42 -3.11
N TRP A 148 13.97 3.44 -2.57
CA TRP A 148 13.56 3.45 -1.18
C TRP A 148 12.43 2.44 -0.90
N LYS A 149 12.47 1.85 0.30
CA LYS A 149 11.43 1.00 0.88
C LYS A 149 10.92 1.64 2.15
N ARG A 150 9.60 1.76 2.30
CA ARG A 150 8.96 2.41 3.44
C ARG A 150 7.78 1.60 3.92
N ILE A 151 7.55 1.58 5.23
CA ILE A 151 6.36 0.97 5.84
C ILE A 151 5.50 2.06 6.45
N MET A 152 4.20 1.92 6.29
CA MET A 152 3.18 2.78 6.88
C MET A 152 2.18 1.91 7.64
N ILE A 153 2.00 2.20 8.93
CA ILE A 153 1.07 1.52 9.82
C ILE A 153 0.16 2.51 10.50
N GLU A 154 -1.04 2.07 10.87
CA GLU A 154 -2.02 2.86 11.60
C GLU A 154 -2.18 2.44 13.06
N LYS A 155 -2.69 3.33 13.87
CA LYS A 155 -3.10 2.99 15.26
C LYS A 155 -4.19 1.91 15.27
N PRO A 156 -4.23 1.08 16.34
CA PRO A 156 -3.31 1.03 17.48
C PRO A 156 -2.03 0.26 17.18
N PHE A 157 -0.89 0.73 17.70
CA PHE A 157 0.43 0.09 17.51
C PHE A 157 0.69 -1.08 18.49
N GLY A 158 -0.28 -1.42 19.31
CA GLY A 158 -0.28 -2.49 20.31
C GLY A 158 -1.41 -2.27 21.30
N GLU A 159 -1.82 -3.32 21.98
CA GLU A 159 -2.89 -3.26 23.00
C GLU A 159 -2.38 -2.69 24.34
N ASN A 160 -1.05 -2.75 24.56
CA ASN A 160 -0.37 -2.25 25.72
C ASN A 160 1.08 -1.86 25.36
N LEU A 161 1.81 -1.30 26.34
CA LEU A 161 3.18 -0.82 26.13
C LEU A 161 4.14 -1.95 25.72
N GLU A 162 4.01 -3.15 26.29
CA GLU A 162 4.87 -4.29 25.99
C GLU A 162 4.71 -4.74 24.53
N LYS A 163 3.45 -4.90 24.05
CA LYS A 163 3.17 -5.24 22.64
C LYS A 163 3.58 -4.14 21.68
N ALA A 164 3.43 -2.88 22.06
CA ALA A 164 3.89 -1.76 21.27
C ALA A 164 5.42 -1.72 21.16
N ALA A 165 6.13 -1.99 22.24
CA ALA A 165 7.60 -2.08 22.25
C ALA A 165 8.10 -3.25 21.39
N ALA A 166 7.49 -4.43 21.51
CA ALA A 166 7.83 -5.60 20.71
C ALA A 166 7.59 -5.36 19.20
N LEU A 167 6.48 -4.73 18.84
CA LEU A 167 6.23 -4.34 17.44
C LEU A 167 7.28 -3.35 16.94
N ASN A 168 7.62 -2.35 17.77
CA ASN A 168 8.62 -1.36 17.42
C ASN A 168 10.00 -2.00 17.19
N GLU A 169 10.41 -2.94 18.01
CA GLU A 169 11.64 -3.70 17.84
C GLU A 169 11.67 -4.45 16.49
N ILE A 170 10.58 -5.17 16.15
CA ILE A 170 10.48 -5.87 14.87
C ILE A 170 10.59 -4.89 13.68
N LEU A 171 9.89 -3.77 13.74
CA LEU A 171 9.93 -2.75 12.69
C LEU A 171 11.34 -2.16 12.52
N THR A 172 12.00 -1.80 13.61
CA THR A 172 13.33 -1.16 13.59
C THR A 172 14.46 -2.14 13.28
N CYS A 173 14.26 -3.45 13.50
CA CYS A 173 15.15 -4.49 12.97
C CYS A 173 15.06 -4.63 11.46
N ALA A 174 13.84 -4.49 10.89
CA ALA A 174 13.60 -4.66 9.45
C ALA A 174 13.93 -3.40 8.63
N LEU A 175 13.73 -2.20 9.20
CA LEU A 175 13.92 -0.92 8.52
C LEU A 175 14.45 0.16 9.48
N PRO A 176 15.29 1.09 9.00
CA PRO A 176 15.62 2.31 9.74
C PRO A 176 14.37 3.12 10.11
N GLU A 177 14.38 3.77 11.28
CA GLU A 177 13.24 4.49 11.85
C GLU A 177 12.67 5.56 10.89
N GLU A 178 13.50 6.25 10.15
CA GLU A 178 13.10 7.28 9.17
C GLU A 178 12.30 6.73 7.98
N ARG A 179 12.15 5.40 7.88
CA ARG A 179 11.35 4.72 6.83
C ARG A 179 10.08 4.09 7.38
N ILE A 180 9.81 4.26 8.67
CA ILE A 180 8.63 3.74 9.34
C ILE A 180 7.70 4.91 9.65
N TYR A 181 6.55 4.91 9.01
CA TYR A 181 5.52 5.95 9.19
C TYR A 181 4.38 5.42 10.04
N ARG A 182 4.22 6.01 11.22
CA ARG A 182 3.10 5.72 12.12
C ARG A 182 2.05 6.80 11.95
N ILE A 183 0.87 6.43 11.43
CA ILE A 183 -0.21 7.37 11.17
C ILE A 183 -1.19 7.38 12.33
N ASP A 184 -1.57 8.57 12.72
CA ASP A 184 -2.68 8.83 13.62
C ASP A 184 -3.79 9.56 12.88
N HIS A 185 -4.97 8.94 12.81
CA HIS A 185 -6.14 9.62 12.27
C HIS A 185 -6.74 10.52 13.33
N TYR A 186 -6.36 11.78 13.31
CA TYR A 186 -7.14 12.83 13.96
C TYR A 186 -8.27 13.22 13.00
N LEU A 187 -9.48 12.96 13.43
CA LEU A 187 -10.69 13.54 12.86
C LEU A 187 -11.12 14.73 13.70
#